data_4d66f9cb07b2be3648595b61bbe1176a
#
_entry.id   4d66f9cb07b2be3648595b61bbe1176a
#
_cell.length_a   1.000
_cell.length_b   1.000
_cell.length_c   1.000
_cell.angle_alpha   90.00
_cell.angle_beta   90.00
_cell.angle_gamma   90.00
#
_symmetry.space_group_name_H-M   'P 1'
#
loop_
_entity.id
_entity.type
_entity.pdbx_description
1 polymer ?
#
loop_
_entity_poly.entity_id
_entity_poly.type
_entity_poly.pdbx_seq_one_letter_code
_entity_poly.pdbx_strand_id
1 'polypeptide(L)'
;KVLNDGNTTLPLVGVKKIDGLTLNDATIFIEEMLSNELINPKVELNLLQTRPILVSIIGEISRPGVYKLETDSNDLPSLINSIEKAGGLSKKADLSNITLKRRTSGINFQYKQTSLNLKKLILEGDFLQNPYLFDGDIININTSKNPDKEILAIASTSLSPMSINVNFIGEV
;
A
#
# COMPACT_ATOMS: atom_id res chain seq x y z
N LYS A 1 8.22 15.77 -16.76
CA LYS A 1 8.51 14.90 -15.59
C LYS A 1 8.56 15.77 -14.34
N VAL A 2 7.84 15.39 -13.30
CA VAL A 2 7.93 16.06 -11.99
C VAL A 2 9.19 15.56 -11.28
N LEU A 3 9.98 16.49 -10.75
CA LEU A 3 11.20 16.20 -9.99
C LEU A 3 10.86 15.94 -8.51
N ASN A 4 11.83 15.45 -7.74
CA ASN A 4 11.66 15.14 -6.32
C ASN A 4 11.34 16.36 -5.44
N ASP A 5 11.67 17.56 -5.91
CA ASP A 5 11.35 18.84 -5.27
C ASP A 5 9.95 19.37 -5.62
N GLY A 6 9.17 18.60 -6.39
CA GLY A 6 7.83 18.96 -6.84
C GLY A 6 7.79 19.91 -8.03
N ASN A 7 8.94 20.24 -8.62
CA ASN A 7 9.04 21.10 -9.77
C ASN A 7 8.94 20.32 -11.09
N THR A 8 8.44 20.99 -12.12
CA THR A 8 8.49 20.54 -13.52
C THR A 8 8.91 21.69 -14.43
N THR A 9 9.63 21.36 -15.49
CA THR A 9 9.99 22.33 -16.54
C THR A 9 8.97 22.25 -17.65
N LEU A 10 8.30 23.34 -17.90
CA LEU A 10 7.31 23.49 -18.97
C LEU A 10 7.90 24.34 -20.11
N PRO A 11 7.69 23.98 -21.37
CA PRO A 11 8.01 24.85 -22.50
C PRO A 11 7.34 26.20 -22.33
N LEU A 12 7.98 27.27 -22.75
CA LEU A 12 7.53 28.68 -22.74
C LEU A 12 7.42 29.32 -21.35
N VAL A 13 6.96 28.58 -20.32
CA VAL A 13 6.70 29.14 -18.97
C VAL A 13 7.75 28.79 -17.92
N GLY A 14 8.75 27.99 -18.28
CA GLY A 14 9.88 27.65 -17.43
C GLY A 14 9.55 26.66 -16.30
N VAL A 15 10.28 26.75 -15.19
CA VAL A 15 10.13 25.86 -14.02
C VAL A 15 8.94 26.31 -13.18
N LYS A 16 8.05 25.36 -12.87
CA LYS A 16 6.85 25.56 -12.03
C LYS A 16 6.72 24.44 -11.01
N LYS A 17 6.25 24.80 -9.81
CA LYS A 17 5.93 23.84 -8.76
C LYS A 17 4.49 23.37 -8.93
N ILE A 18 4.31 22.05 -9.06
CA ILE A 18 2.99 21.41 -9.20
C ILE A 18 2.74 20.35 -8.13
N ASP A 19 3.66 20.23 -7.18
CA ASP A 19 3.53 19.32 -6.04
C ASP A 19 2.30 19.66 -5.20
N GLY A 20 1.56 18.61 -4.78
CA GLY A 20 0.32 18.75 -4.00
C GLY A 20 -0.95 19.02 -4.81
N LEU A 21 -0.83 19.25 -6.12
CA LEU A 21 -2.00 19.37 -7.01
C LEU A 21 -2.51 18.00 -7.45
N THR A 22 -3.82 17.89 -7.65
CA THR A 22 -4.39 16.74 -8.38
C THR A 22 -4.03 16.87 -9.87
N LEU A 23 -4.18 15.78 -10.65
CA LEU A 23 -3.95 15.83 -12.10
C LEU A 23 -4.83 16.89 -12.78
N ASN A 24 -6.09 17.01 -12.36
CA ASN A 24 -7.01 17.98 -12.89
C ASN A 24 -6.60 19.43 -12.54
N ASP A 25 -6.25 19.68 -11.27
CA ASP A 25 -5.80 21.02 -10.84
C ASP A 25 -4.48 21.39 -11.51
N ALA A 26 -3.57 20.44 -11.68
CA ALA A 26 -2.31 20.66 -12.40
C ALA A 26 -2.56 20.96 -13.89
N THR A 27 -3.53 20.32 -14.53
CA THR A 27 -3.92 20.60 -15.92
C THR A 27 -4.42 22.06 -16.04
N ILE A 28 -5.38 22.44 -15.19
CA ILE A 28 -5.92 23.80 -15.17
C ILE A 28 -4.81 24.84 -14.92
N PHE A 29 -3.97 24.59 -13.92
CA PHE A 29 -2.86 25.47 -13.58
C PHE A 29 -1.88 25.68 -14.76
N ILE A 30 -1.56 24.60 -15.48
CA ILE A 30 -0.66 24.68 -16.64
C ILE A 30 -1.34 25.39 -17.82
N GLU A 31 -2.63 25.15 -18.07
CA GLU A 31 -3.39 25.86 -19.12
C GLU A 31 -3.44 27.36 -18.84
N GLU A 32 -3.67 27.77 -17.60
CA GLU A 32 -3.64 29.18 -17.18
C GLU A 32 -2.27 29.81 -17.41
N MET A 33 -1.19 29.12 -17.06
CA MET A 33 0.17 29.63 -17.29
C MET A 33 0.49 29.78 -18.78
N LEU A 34 0.09 28.81 -19.60
CA LEU A 34 0.32 28.83 -21.05
C LEU A 34 -0.56 29.85 -21.77
N SER A 35 -1.71 30.23 -21.24
CA SER A 35 -2.62 31.20 -21.86
C SER A 35 -2.03 32.60 -21.95
N ASN A 36 -0.96 32.91 -21.20
CA ASN A 36 -0.20 34.15 -21.34
C ASN A 36 0.65 34.18 -22.62
N GLU A 37 1.01 33.03 -23.16
CA GLU A 37 1.91 32.89 -24.31
C GLU A 37 1.19 32.30 -25.56
N LEU A 38 0.09 31.54 -25.33
CA LEU A 38 -0.64 30.82 -26.35
C LEU A 38 -2.13 31.17 -26.35
N ILE A 39 -2.76 31.13 -27.50
CA ILE A 39 -4.22 31.32 -27.64
C ILE A 39 -4.92 29.98 -27.42
N ASN A 40 -5.79 29.89 -26.40
CA ASN A 40 -6.56 28.71 -26.06
C ASN A 40 -5.72 27.40 -25.94
N PRO A 41 -4.68 27.38 -25.11
CA PRO A 41 -3.88 26.16 -24.94
C PRO A 41 -4.75 25.04 -24.37
N LYS A 42 -4.55 23.81 -24.87
CA LYS A 42 -5.13 22.59 -24.33
C LYS A 42 -4.01 21.72 -23.81
N VAL A 43 -4.13 21.30 -22.56
CA VAL A 43 -3.14 20.46 -21.89
C VAL A 43 -3.76 19.15 -21.49
N GLU A 44 -3.09 18.05 -21.80
CA GLU A 44 -3.42 16.72 -21.34
C GLU A 44 -2.25 16.18 -20.50
N LEU A 45 -2.53 15.84 -19.25
CA LEU A 45 -1.55 15.25 -18.34
C LEU A 45 -1.83 13.75 -18.17
N ASN A 46 -0.86 12.94 -18.54
CA ASN A 46 -0.91 11.50 -18.37
C ASN A 46 0.08 11.05 -17.30
N LEU A 47 -0.38 10.26 -16.35
CA LEU A 47 0.45 9.67 -15.32
C LEU A 47 1.16 8.44 -15.90
N LEU A 48 2.44 8.60 -16.26
CA LEU A 48 3.24 7.51 -16.85
C LEU A 48 3.74 6.51 -15.80
N GLN A 49 4.07 7.01 -14.63
CA GLN A 49 4.59 6.18 -13.54
C GLN A 49 4.27 6.84 -12.20
N THR A 50 3.76 6.06 -11.29
CA THR A 50 3.50 6.48 -9.91
C THR A 50 4.75 6.30 -9.05
N ARG A 51 4.84 7.03 -7.94
CA ARG A 51 5.85 6.76 -6.92
C ARG A 51 5.45 5.50 -6.18
N PRO A 52 6.36 4.53 -6.01
CA PRO A 52 6.10 3.39 -5.15
C PRO A 52 5.86 3.86 -3.71
N ILE A 53 5.00 3.14 -3.00
CA ILE A 53 4.73 3.39 -1.58
C ILE A 53 5.61 2.52 -0.69
N LEU A 54 5.92 3.03 0.50
CA LEU A 54 6.61 2.28 1.55
C LEU A 54 5.60 1.94 2.64
N VAL A 55 5.49 0.64 2.95
CA VAL A 55 4.64 0.17 4.05
C VAL A 55 5.46 -0.64 5.03
N SER A 56 5.17 -0.51 6.32
CA SER A 56 5.80 -1.29 7.37
C SER A 56 4.91 -2.45 7.76
N ILE A 57 5.44 -3.68 7.77
CA ILE A 57 4.71 -4.88 8.18
C ILE A 57 5.43 -5.51 9.35
N ILE A 58 4.72 -5.66 10.46
CA ILE A 58 5.27 -6.14 11.73
C ILE A 58 4.37 -7.21 12.35
N GLY A 59 4.91 -7.94 13.33
CA GLY A 59 4.18 -8.98 14.04
C GLY A 59 4.31 -10.35 13.38
N GLU A 60 3.22 -11.11 13.34
CA GLU A 60 3.17 -12.51 12.90
C GLU A 60 3.12 -12.64 11.37
N ILE A 61 4.21 -12.27 10.73
CA ILE A 61 4.47 -12.38 9.28
C ILE A 61 5.78 -13.12 9.05
N SER A 62 5.94 -13.79 7.92
CA SER A 62 7.14 -14.57 7.62
C SER A 62 8.42 -13.73 7.61
N ARG A 63 8.36 -12.52 7.08
CA ARG A 63 9.49 -11.59 7.03
C ARG A 63 9.01 -10.19 7.43
N PRO A 64 9.10 -9.83 8.72
CA PRO A 64 8.81 -8.46 9.16
C PRO A 64 9.78 -7.45 8.54
N GLY A 65 9.29 -6.25 8.19
CA GLY A 65 10.15 -5.21 7.61
C GLY A 65 9.38 -4.10 6.93
N VAL A 66 10.12 -3.25 6.22
CA VAL A 66 9.58 -2.19 5.38
C VAL A 66 9.61 -2.64 3.92
N TYR A 67 8.48 -2.55 3.26
CA TYR A 67 8.28 -3.01 1.89
C TYR A 67 7.99 -1.85 0.96
N LYS A 68 8.73 -1.81 -0.14
CA LYS A 68 8.44 -0.95 -1.27
C LYS A 68 7.43 -1.66 -2.17
N LEU A 69 6.22 -1.10 -2.27
CA LEU A 69 5.17 -1.61 -3.15
C LEU A 69 5.09 -0.70 -4.38
N GLU A 70 5.19 -1.31 -5.56
CA GLU A 70 4.99 -0.58 -6.80
C GLU A 70 3.50 -0.25 -6.95
N THR A 71 3.24 0.92 -7.48
CA THR A 71 1.89 1.39 -7.76
C THR A 71 1.80 1.66 -9.25
N ASP A 72 0.86 1.05 -9.92
CA ASP A 72 0.55 1.35 -11.30
C ASP A 72 -0.65 2.29 -11.39
N SER A 73 -0.82 2.95 -12.51
CA SER A 73 -1.93 3.90 -12.72
C SER A 73 -3.31 3.26 -12.54
N ASN A 74 -3.39 1.93 -12.71
CA ASN A 74 -4.64 1.16 -12.66
C ASN A 74 -4.72 0.18 -11.49
N ASP A 75 -3.64 -0.04 -10.74
CA ASP A 75 -3.61 -1.02 -9.65
C ASP A 75 -2.89 -0.45 -8.42
N LEU A 76 -3.66 -0.26 -7.37
CA LEU A 76 -3.14 0.17 -6.07
C LEU A 76 -2.87 -1.06 -5.22
N PRO A 77 -1.69 -1.14 -4.56
CA PRO A 77 -1.37 -2.27 -3.71
C PRO A 77 -2.32 -2.37 -2.52
N SER A 78 -2.78 -3.57 -2.26
CA SER A 78 -3.70 -3.90 -1.18
C SER A 78 -2.99 -4.55 0.01
N LEU A 79 -3.73 -4.76 1.11
CA LEU A 79 -3.24 -5.50 2.26
C LEU A 79 -2.72 -6.89 1.86
N ILE A 80 -3.48 -7.64 1.04
CA ILE A 80 -3.08 -8.98 0.58
C ILE A 80 -1.78 -8.94 -0.20
N ASN A 81 -1.63 -8.04 -1.17
CA ASN A 81 -0.39 -7.90 -1.94
C ASN A 81 0.82 -7.67 -1.03
N SER A 82 0.64 -6.88 0.03
CA SER A 82 1.72 -6.61 0.99
C SER A 82 2.10 -7.85 1.82
N ILE A 83 1.11 -8.63 2.26
CA ILE A 83 1.32 -9.87 3.00
C ILE A 83 2.03 -10.91 2.11
N GLU A 84 1.59 -11.09 0.88
CA GLU A 84 2.23 -11.99 -0.09
C GLU A 84 3.69 -11.59 -0.34
N LYS A 85 3.96 -10.31 -0.56
CA LYS A 85 5.32 -9.79 -0.74
C LYS A 85 6.22 -10.03 0.48
N ALA A 86 5.64 -10.02 1.68
CA ALA A 86 6.33 -10.34 2.92
C ALA A 86 6.49 -11.86 3.17
N GLY A 87 6.06 -12.70 2.22
CA GLY A 87 6.23 -14.15 2.28
C GLY A 87 5.12 -14.89 3.01
N GLY A 88 3.95 -14.25 3.16
CA GLY A 88 2.79 -14.83 3.83
C GLY A 88 2.81 -14.66 5.34
N LEU A 89 1.72 -15.04 5.96
CA LEU A 89 1.50 -14.98 7.42
C LEU A 89 2.31 -16.05 8.14
N SER A 90 2.67 -15.80 9.39
CA SER A 90 3.25 -16.83 10.25
C SER A 90 2.18 -17.80 10.73
N LYS A 91 2.62 -18.96 11.23
CA LYS A 91 1.72 -19.98 11.82
C LYS A 91 0.94 -19.49 13.05
N LYS A 92 1.39 -18.41 13.67
CA LYS A 92 0.79 -17.84 14.88
C LYS A 92 -0.07 -16.61 14.60
N ALA A 93 -0.25 -16.23 13.33
CA ALA A 93 -0.98 -15.02 12.95
C ALA A 93 -2.46 -15.10 13.35
N ASP A 94 -2.99 -14.00 13.87
CA ASP A 94 -4.43 -13.81 14.10
C ASP A 94 -5.07 -13.16 12.87
N LEU A 95 -5.77 -13.99 12.09
CA LEU A 95 -6.47 -13.55 10.88
C LEU A 95 -7.67 -12.64 11.18
N SER A 96 -8.18 -12.68 12.40
CA SER A 96 -9.37 -11.92 12.79
C SER A 96 -9.03 -10.51 13.27
N ASN A 97 -7.75 -10.23 13.55
CA ASN A 97 -7.34 -8.98 14.18
C ASN A 97 -5.99 -8.48 13.63
N ILE A 98 -6.03 -8.01 12.41
CA ILE A 98 -4.90 -7.30 11.79
C ILE A 98 -5.14 -5.81 11.96
N THR A 99 -4.15 -5.10 12.46
CA THR A 99 -4.24 -3.66 12.71
C THR A 99 -3.57 -2.89 11.59
N LEU A 100 -4.31 -2.00 10.94
CA LEU A 100 -3.77 -1.03 10.00
C LEU A 100 -3.75 0.35 10.66
N LYS A 101 -2.57 0.96 10.71
CA LYS A 101 -2.36 2.35 11.18
C LYS A 101 -1.95 3.22 10.01
N ARG A 102 -2.63 4.32 9.82
CA ARG A 102 -2.38 5.29 8.75
C ARG A 102 -2.19 6.68 9.33
N ARG A 103 -1.14 7.35 8.87
CA ARG A 103 -0.91 8.75 9.22
C ARG A 103 -1.90 9.64 8.50
N THR A 104 -2.54 10.56 9.24
CA THR A 104 -3.43 11.56 8.63
C THR A 104 -2.60 12.71 8.06
N SER A 105 -3.09 13.28 6.96
CA SER A 105 -2.54 14.53 6.42
C SER A 105 -2.93 15.70 7.34
N GLY A 106 -2.02 16.64 7.57
CA GLY A 106 -2.29 17.84 8.37
C GLY A 106 -1.07 18.30 9.18
N ILE A 107 -1.17 19.48 9.80
CA ILE A 107 -0.10 20.09 10.61
C ILE A 107 0.20 19.25 11.86
N ASN A 108 -0.83 18.63 12.45
CA ASN A 108 -0.69 17.71 13.58
C ASN A 108 -0.83 16.27 13.09
N PHE A 109 0.30 15.61 12.88
CA PHE A 109 0.33 14.21 12.48
C PHE A 109 -0.33 13.32 13.53
N GLN A 110 -1.49 12.78 13.19
CA GLN A 110 -2.17 11.77 13.99
C GLN A 110 -2.22 10.46 13.23
N TYR A 111 -2.31 9.35 13.96
CA TYR A 111 -2.54 8.04 13.36
C TYR A 111 -4.00 7.66 13.54
N LYS A 112 -4.66 7.32 12.45
CA LYS A 112 -5.91 6.57 12.47
C LYS A 112 -5.58 5.09 12.46
N GLN A 113 -6.33 4.31 13.24
CA GLN A 113 -6.17 2.88 13.33
C GLN A 113 -7.50 2.19 13.04
N THR A 114 -7.43 1.10 12.28
CA THR A 114 -8.57 0.20 12.04
C THR A 114 -8.15 -1.25 12.25
N SER A 115 -9.09 -2.10 12.62
CA SER A 115 -8.89 -3.55 12.70
C SER A 115 -9.52 -4.20 11.48
N LEU A 116 -8.79 -5.12 10.85
CA LEU A 116 -9.18 -5.86 9.66
C LEU A 116 -9.28 -7.35 9.99
N ASN A 117 -10.22 -8.02 9.35
CA ASN A 117 -10.52 -9.42 9.58
C ASN A 117 -10.39 -10.22 8.28
N LEU A 118 -9.23 -10.83 8.05
CA LEU A 118 -9.00 -11.63 6.85
C LEU A 118 -9.85 -12.90 6.78
N LYS A 119 -10.37 -13.39 7.89
CA LYS A 119 -11.32 -14.52 7.85
C LYS A 119 -12.60 -14.15 7.12
N LYS A 120 -13.12 -12.94 7.37
CA LYS A 120 -14.30 -12.45 6.65
C LYS A 120 -14.03 -12.31 5.16
N LEU A 121 -12.85 -11.83 4.79
CA LEU A 121 -12.46 -11.77 3.39
C LEU A 121 -12.43 -13.15 2.74
N ILE A 122 -11.78 -14.14 3.39
CA ILE A 122 -11.55 -15.48 2.84
C ILE A 122 -12.83 -16.32 2.85
N LEU A 123 -13.62 -16.27 3.92
CA LEU A 123 -14.77 -17.15 4.11
C LEU A 123 -16.08 -16.55 3.61
N GLU A 124 -16.21 -15.21 3.66
CA GLU A 124 -17.45 -14.49 3.34
C GLU A 124 -17.31 -13.61 2.07
N GLY A 125 -16.09 -13.45 1.54
CA GLY A 125 -15.85 -12.57 0.38
C GLY A 125 -15.96 -11.07 0.71
N ASP A 126 -15.78 -10.67 1.98
CA ASP A 126 -15.87 -9.28 2.40
C ASP A 126 -14.61 -8.50 1.99
N PHE A 127 -14.63 -7.93 0.78
CA PHE A 127 -13.51 -7.14 0.23
C PHE A 127 -13.20 -5.86 1.00
N LEU A 128 -14.08 -5.39 1.90
CA LEU A 128 -13.77 -4.25 2.78
C LEU A 128 -12.63 -4.56 3.75
N GLN A 129 -12.33 -5.83 3.97
CA GLN A 129 -11.22 -6.30 4.80
C GLN A 129 -9.86 -6.28 4.06
N ASN A 130 -9.85 -5.95 2.76
CA ASN A 130 -8.65 -5.81 1.94
C ASN A 130 -8.48 -4.38 1.41
N PRO A 131 -8.23 -3.39 2.27
CA PRO A 131 -8.09 -2.01 1.83
C PRO A 131 -6.84 -1.80 0.98
N TYR A 132 -6.90 -0.80 0.11
CA TYR A 132 -5.72 -0.26 -0.56
C TYR A 132 -4.79 0.41 0.46
N LEU A 133 -3.49 0.24 0.23
CA LEU A 133 -2.44 0.79 1.08
C LEU A 133 -1.93 2.13 0.56
N PHE A 134 -1.46 2.94 1.49
CA PHE A 134 -0.89 4.25 1.22
C PHE A 134 0.52 4.36 1.78
N ASP A 135 1.28 5.33 1.28
CA ASP A 135 2.64 5.57 1.75
C ASP A 135 2.69 5.87 3.25
N GLY A 136 3.55 5.15 3.96
CA GLY A 136 3.69 5.26 5.42
C GLY A 136 2.69 4.45 6.24
N ASP A 137 1.87 3.58 5.61
CA ASP A 137 0.98 2.67 6.36
C ASP A 137 1.79 1.67 7.20
N ILE A 138 1.28 1.35 8.37
CA ILE A 138 1.84 0.34 9.28
C ILE A 138 0.80 -0.76 9.48
N ILE A 139 1.18 -1.98 9.12
CA ILE A 139 0.39 -3.19 9.27
C ILE A 139 0.98 -3.99 10.42
N ASN A 140 0.19 -4.23 11.45
CA ASN A 140 0.56 -5.09 12.58
C ASN A 140 -0.32 -6.32 12.61
N ILE A 141 0.31 -7.49 12.52
CA ILE A 141 -0.35 -8.79 12.56
C ILE A 141 -0.18 -9.36 13.95
N ASN A 142 -1.28 -9.46 14.69
CA ASN A 142 -1.27 -9.93 16.07
C ASN A 142 -1.09 -11.45 16.15
N THR A 143 -0.68 -11.93 17.33
CA THR A 143 -0.57 -13.36 17.61
C THR A 143 -1.94 -13.95 17.97
N SER A 144 -2.31 -15.05 17.35
CA SER A 144 -3.56 -15.77 17.63
C SER A 144 -3.49 -16.55 18.94
N LYS A 145 -4.63 -16.58 19.63
CA LYS A 145 -4.83 -17.46 20.79
C LYS A 145 -5.04 -18.94 20.39
N ASN A 146 -5.43 -19.19 19.13
CA ASN A 146 -5.73 -20.53 18.58
C ASN A 146 -5.06 -20.72 17.21
N PRO A 147 -3.73 -20.84 17.15
CA PRO A 147 -2.97 -20.84 15.88
C PRO A 147 -3.41 -21.94 14.89
N ASP A 148 -3.69 -23.14 15.37
CA ASP A 148 -4.04 -24.29 14.50
C ASP A 148 -5.31 -24.05 13.69
N LYS A 149 -6.31 -23.37 14.26
CA LYS A 149 -7.52 -22.99 13.54
C LYS A 149 -7.26 -21.91 12.48
N GLU A 150 -6.35 -21.01 12.75
CA GLU A 150 -5.96 -19.97 11.81
C GLU A 150 -5.25 -20.55 10.59
N ILE A 151 -4.30 -21.47 10.82
CA ILE A 151 -3.56 -22.16 9.75
C ILE A 151 -4.49 -22.91 8.81
N LEU A 152 -5.45 -23.66 9.35
CA LEU A 152 -6.42 -24.39 8.53
C LEU A 152 -7.23 -23.46 7.62
N ALA A 153 -7.56 -22.25 8.09
CA ALA A 153 -8.32 -21.29 7.31
C ALA A 153 -7.55 -20.75 6.08
N ILE A 154 -6.22 -20.72 6.13
CA ILE A 154 -5.38 -20.17 5.06
C ILE A 154 -4.57 -21.21 4.30
N ALA A 155 -4.60 -22.48 4.70
CA ALA A 155 -3.72 -23.54 4.16
C ALA A 155 -3.78 -23.70 2.63
N SER A 156 -4.91 -23.35 2.02
CA SER A 156 -5.11 -23.39 0.56
C SER A 156 -5.05 -22.02 -0.13
N THR A 157 -4.61 -20.98 0.58
CA THR A 157 -4.57 -19.61 0.04
C THR A 157 -3.13 -19.14 -0.19
N SER A 158 -2.96 -18.08 -1.00
CA SER A 158 -1.68 -17.40 -1.21
C SER A 158 -1.12 -16.73 0.07
N LEU A 159 -1.91 -16.62 1.11
CA LEU A 159 -1.53 -16.05 2.41
C LEU A 159 -0.81 -17.05 3.31
N SER A 160 -0.80 -18.34 2.94
CA SER A 160 -0.06 -19.40 3.65
C SER A 160 1.45 -19.12 3.63
N PRO A 161 2.18 -19.51 4.69
CA PRO A 161 3.65 -19.42 4.68
C PRO A 161 4.25 -20.21 3.51
N MET A 162 5.19 -19.60 2.79
CA MET A 162 5.84 -20.24 1.63
C MET A 162 6.71 -21.45 2.02
N SER A 163 7.13 -21.56 3.29
CA SER A 163 7.95 -22.65 3.79
C SER A 163 7.59 -23.01 5.22
N ILE A 164 7.72 -24.28 5.56
CA ILE A 164 7.52 -24.82 6.91
C ILE A 164 8.80 -25.53 7.32
N ASN A 165 9.40 -25.10 8.44
CA ASN A 165 10.52 -25.84 9.03
C ASN A 165 9.98 -27.05 9.81
N VAL A 166 10.38 -28.24 9.40
CA VAL A 166 10.03 -29.49 10.09
C VAL A 166 11.30 -30.02 10.76
N ASN A 167 11.27 -30.10 12.09
CA ASN A 167 12.34 -30.75 12.85
C ASN A 167 11.98 -32.21 13.05
N PHE A 168 12.78 -33.11 12.50
CA PHE A 168 12.70 -34.55 12.81
C PHE A 168 13.57 -34.82 14.04
N ILE A 169 12.92 -35.25 15.11
CA ILE A 169 13.60 -35.78 16.32
C ILE A 169 13.33 -37.24 16.32
N GLY A 170 14.36 -38.05 16.06
CA GLY A 170 14.31 -39.52 16.10
C GLY A 170 15.68 -40.07 16.49
N GLU A 171 15.69 -41.14 17.26
CA GLU A 171 16.91 -41.98 17.46
C GLU A 171 17.19 -42.73 16.16
N VAL A 172 18.47 -42.74 15.76
CA VAL A 172 19.02 -43.53 14.67
C VAL A 172 19.59 -44.81 15.26
#